data_6230015fb6ed49ad1f5a35d8dcef0957
#
_entry.id   6230015fb6ed49ad1f5a35d8dcef0957
#
_cell.length_a   1.000
_cell.length_b   1.000
_cell.length_c   1.000
_cell.angle_alpha   90.00
_cell.angle_beta   90.00
_cell.angle_gamma   90.00
#
_symmetry.space_group_name_H-M   'P 1'
#
loop_
_entity.id
_entity.type
_entity.pdbx_description
1 polymer ?
#
loop_
_entity_poly.entity_id
_entity_poly.type
_entity_poly.pdbx_seq_one_letter_code
_entity_poly.pdbx_strand_id
1 'polypeptide(L)'
;PAFIMVIISLIFLKNQTRPITALAKAAERFGRGEEIEEFKPSGASEIRQAGLEFDRMRKRIVRHLNQRSEMLSGISHDLRTPLTRMKLQTAFIKDKELANKMTEDINEMEKMLNEYLQFTSSTFLEKDEEFNLSELIHEIIKKYNNTNITPKIFPKINISGRKNLIKRCINNLIDNAIKYGDKVNVELDRSKNSLFIKISDNGPGIPEKEYENVFKPFYKIDKGRAETKSSVGLGLSIASDIIRSHGGNIKLERSFMNGLCVKVFLPV
;
A
#
# COMPACT_ATOMS: atom_id res chain seq x y z
N PRO A 1 4.50 -25.09 -53.23
CA PRO A 1 3.21 -24.48 -52.81
C PRO A 1 2.91 -24.70 -51.34
N ALA A 2 3.09 -25.92 -50.78
CA ALA A 2 2.74 -26.20 -49.39
C ALA A 2 3.51 -25.34 -48.33
N PHE A 3 4.81 -25.10 -48.55
CA PHE A 3 5.64 -24.30 -47.66
C PHE A 3 5.18 -22.83 -47.60
N ILE A 4 4.76 -22.27 -48.73
CA ILE A 4 4.24 -20.88 -48.80
C ILE A 4 2.91 -20.79 -48.03
N MET A 5 2.02 -21.77 -48.18
CA MET A 5 0.74 -21.80 -47.44
C MET A 5 0.95 -21.88 -45.91
N VAL A 6 1.93 -22.68 -45.45
CA VAL A 6 2.28 -22.75 -44.03
C VAL A 6 2.76 -21.39 -43.52
N ILE A 7 3.63 -20.70 -44.26
CA ILE A 7 4.11 -19.37 -43.87
C ILE A 7 2.96 -18.37 -43.77
N ILE A 8 2.09 -18.33 -44.78
CA ILE A 8 0.92 -17.44 -44.79
C ILE A 8 0.00 -17.74 -43.61
N SER A 9 -0.26 -19.02 -43.34
CA SER A 9 -1.06 -19.45 -42.17
C SER A 9 -0.44 -19.03 -40.82
N LEU A 10 0.86 -19.16 -40.65
CA LEU A 10 1.57 -18.73 -39.47
C LEU A 10 1.52 -17.21 -39.26
N ILE A 11 1.70 -16.44 -40.33
CA ILE A 11 1.57 -14.96 -40.30
C ILE A 11 0.15 -14.57 -39.93
N PHE A 12 -0.85 -15.21 -40.54
CA PHE A 12 -2.26 -14.95 -40.25
C PHE A 12 -2.60 -15.25 -38.80
N LEU A 13 -2.22 -16.44 -38.26
CA LEU A 13 -2.40 -16.82 -36.86
C LEU A 13 -1.73 -15.82 -35.91
N LYS A 14 -0.49 -15.43 -36.22
CA LYS A 14 0.24 -14.44 -35.40
C LYS A 14 -0.46 -13.08 -35.36
N ASN A 15 -1.03 -12.63 -36.50
CA ASN A 15 -1.78 -11.39 -36.56
C ASN A 15 -3.13 -11.46 -35.83
N GLN A 16 -3.76 -12.63 -35.77
CA GLN A 16 -5.01 -12.86 -35.06
C GLN A 16 -4.78 -12.96 -33.52
N THR A 17 -3.67 -13.55 -33.08
CA THR A 17 -3.40 -13.74 -31.64
C THR A 17 -2.83 -12.50 -30.95
N ARG A 18 -2.10 -11.64 -31.66
CA ARG A 18 -1.52 -10.40 -31.11
C ARG A 18 -2.52 -9.49 -30.39
N PRO A 19 -3.69 -9.15 -30.99
CA PRO A 19 -4.68 -8.30 -30.31
C PRO A 19 -5.26 -8.93 -29.05
N ILE A 20 -5.45 -10.25 -29.04
CA ILE A 20 -5.94 -11.00 -27.86
C ILE A 20 -4.92 -10.91 -26.74
N THR A 21 -3.64 -11.17 -27.06
CA THR A 21 -2.55 -11.08 -26.07
C THR A 21 -2.38 -9.65 -25.54
N ALA A 22 -2.55 -8.63 -26.39
CA ALA A 22 -2.50 -7.23 -25.99
C ALA A 22 -3.64 -6.88 -25.02
N LEU A 23 -4.87 -7.34 -25.31
CA LEU A 23 -6.02 -7.16 -24.42
C LEU A 23 -5.81 -7.88 -23.07
N ALA A 24 -5.34 -9.12 -23.10
CA ALA A 24 -5.05 -9.88 -21.89
C ALA A 24 -3.99 -9.20 -21.01
N LYS A 25 -2.89 -8.74 -21.61
CA LYS A 25 -1.85 -7.97 -20.89
C LYS A 25 -2.38 -6.64 -20.35
N ALA A 26 -3.21 -5.93 -21.11
CA ALA A 26 -3.83 -4.69 -20.63
C ALA A 26 -4.76 -4.97 -19.42
N ALA A 27 -5.57 -6.04 -19.50
CA ALA A 27 -6.44 -6.44 -18.38
C ALA A 27 -5.63 -6.84 -17.14
N GLU A 28 -4.54 -7.59 -17.31
CA GLU A 28 -3.63 -7.98 -16.22
C GLU A 28 -2.98 -6.75 -15.57
N ARG A 29 -2.42 -5.84 -16.36
CA ARG A 29 -1.79 -4.60 -15.87
C ARG A 29 -2.81 -3.73 -15.12
N PHE A 30 -4.00 -3.56 -15.68
CA PHE A 30 -5.07 -2.82 -15.02
C PHE A 30 -5.50 -3.49 -13.69
N GLY A 31 -5.59 -4.82 -13.66
CA GLY A 31 -5.87 -5.59 -12.45
C GLY A 31 -4.81 -5.43 -11.35
N ARG A 32 -3.56 -5.19 -11.72
CA ARG A 32 -2.46 -4.85 -10.79
C ARG A 32 -2.48 -3.38 -10.34
N GLY A 33 -3.40 -2.57 -10.86
CA GLY A 33 -3.49 -1.13 -10.55
C GLY A 33 -2.46 -0.29 -11.30
N GLU A 34 -1.86 -0.79 -12.38
CA GLU A 34 -0.99 0.00 -13.24
C GLU A 34 -1.82 0.98 -14.09
N GLU A 35 -1.32 2.20 -14.25
CA GLU A 35 -1.95 3.16 -15.15
C GLU A 35 -1.77 2.72 -16.61
N ILE A 36 -2.87 2.58 -17.34
CA ILE A 36 -2.87 2.36 -18.78
C ILE A 36 -3.27 3.66 -19.45
N GLU A 37 -2.29 4.41 -19.96
CA GLU A 37 -2.54 5.74 -20.57
C GLU A 37 -3.46 5.63 -21.79
N GLU A 38 -3.17 4.73 -22.72
CA GLU A 38 -3.97 4.54 -23.92
C GLU A 38 -4.02 3.07 -24.33
N PHE A 39 -5.22 2.50 -24.36
CA PHE A 39 -5.46 1.19 -24.94
C PHE A 39 -6.16 1.35 -26.30
N LYS A 40 -5.50 0.93 -27.39
CA LYS A 40 -6.04 1.00 -28.76
C LYS A 40 -6.54 -0.39 -29.18
N PRO A 41 -7.86 -0.62 -29.15
CA PRO A 41 -8.43 -1.88 -29.60
C PRO A 41 -8.11 -2.14 -31.08
N SER A 42 -7.62 -3.35 -31.37
CA SER A 42 -7.22 -3.76 -32.72
C SER A 42 -7.63 -5.19 -33.01
N GLY A 43 -7.49 -5.66 -34.25
CA GLY A 43 -7.80 -7.02 -34.68
C GLY A 43 -9.18 -7.18 -35.32
N ALA A 44 -9.68 -8.42 -35.37
CA ALA A 44 -10.99 -8.76 -35.87
C ALA A 44 -12.12 -8.01 -35.13
N SER A 45 -13.29 -7.88 -35.75
CA SER A 45 -14.43 -7.09 -35.26
C SER A 45 -14.79 -7.44 -33.80
N GLU A 46 -14.83 -8.73 -33.49
CA GLU A 46 -15.21 -9.25 -32.18
C GLU A 46 -14.17 -8.91 -31.10
N ILE A 47 -12.88 -9.04 -31.44
CA ILE A 47 -11.77 -8.73 -30.54
C ILE A 47 -11.68 -7.22 -30.29
N ARG A 48 -11.88 -6.45 -31.35
CA ARG A 48 -11.93 -4.99 -31.26
C ARG A 48 -13.10 -4.51 -30.42
N GLN A 49 -14.28 -5.12 -30.57
CA GLN A 49 -15.45 -4.84 -29.74
C GLN A 49 -15.17 -5.17 -28.26
N ALA A 50 -14.60 -6.35 -27.96
CA ALA A 50 -14.21 -6.71 -26.60
C ALA A 50 -13.19 -5.72 -26.01
N GLY A 51 -12.23 -5.26 -26.82
CA GLY A 51 -11.27 -4.24 -26.42
C GLY A 51 -11.91 -2.88 -26.12
N LEU A 52 -12.91 -2.46 -26.89
CA LEU A 52 -13.68 -1.23 -26.65
C LEU A 52 -14.47 -1.32 -25.33
N GLU A 53 -15.13 -2.45 -25.08
CA GLU A 53 -15.87 -2.63 -23.82
C GLU A 53 -14.94 -2.71 -22.60
N PHE A 54 -13.77 -3.33 -22.74
CA PHE A 54 -12.73 -3.28 -21.72
C PHE A 54 -12.30 -1.84 -21.43
N ASP A 55 -12.02 -1.02 -22.44
CA ASP A 55 -11.61 0.39 -22.24
C ASP A 55 -12.72 1.23 -21.60
N ARG A 56 -13.99 1.02 -21.98
CA ARG A 56 -15.14 1.65 -21.35
C ARG A 56 -15.25 1.28 -19.87
N MET A 57 -15.12 -0.02 -19.57
CA MET A 57 -15.13 -0.51 -18.18
C MET A 57 -13.99 0.10 -17.38
N ARG A 58 -12.76 0.08 -17.91
CA ARG A 58 -11.58 0.68 -17.30
C ARG A 58 -11.81 2.16 -16.96
N LYS A 59 -12.25 2.96 -17.94
CA LYS A 59 -12.55 4.39 -17.76
C LYS A 59 -13.62 4.63 -16.71
N ARG A 60 -14.64 3.78 -16.64
CA ARG A 60 -15.69 3.86 -15.64
C ARG A 60 -15.13 3.60 -14.23
N ILE A 61 -14.35 2.54 -14.06
CA ILE A 61 -13.71 2.20 -12.77
C ILE A 61 -12.81 3.35 -12.31
N VAL A 62 -11.91 3.85 -13.17
CA VAL A 62 -11.02 4.98 -12.83
C VAL A 62 -11.84 6.21 -12.42
N ARG A 63 -12.90 6.54 -13.14
CA ARG A 63 -13.79 7.65 -12.78
C ARG A 63 -14.41 7.46 -11.39
N HIS A 64 -14.94 6.28 -11.09
CA HIS A 64 -15.52 5.99 -9.77
C HIS A 64 -14.48 6.10 -8.65
N LEU A 65 -13.26 5.63 -8.88
CA LEU A 65 -12.17 5.74 -7.90
C LEU A 65 -11.79 7.20 -7.65
N ASN A 66 -11.70 8.02 -8.70
CA ASN A 66 -11.41 9.45 -8.60
C ASN A 66 -12.53 10.20 -7.87
N GLN A 67 -13.79 9.97 -8.24
CA GLN A 67 -14.94 10.56 -7.54
C GLN A 67 -14.96 10.20 -6.06
N ARG A 68 -14.67 8.94 -5.72
CA ARG A 68 -14.55 8.51 -4.33
C ARG A 68 -13.43 9.25 -3.60
N SER A 69 -12.26 9.40 -4.23
CA SER A 69 -11.13 10.14 -3.65
C SER A 69 -11.46 11.62 -3.44
N GLU A 70 -12.09 12.27 -4.42
CA GLU A 70 -12.50 13.68 -4.33
C GLU A 70 -13.53 13.88 -3.22
N MET A 71 -14.56 13.02 -3.15
CA MET A 71 -15.58 13.06 -2.10
C MET A 71 -14.95 12.91 -0.71
N LEU A 72 -14.04 11.96 -0.53
CA LEU A 72 -13.38 11.72 0.75
C LEU A 72 -12.44 12.88 1.13
N SER A 73 -11.76 13.48 0.16
CA SER A 73 -10.96 14.70 0.37
C SER A 73 -11.82 15.87 0.84
N GLY A 74 -13.00 16.07 0.22
CA GLY A 74 -13.99 17.07 0.64
C GLY A 74 -14.50 16.83 2.07
N ILE A 75 -14.93 15.61 2.37
CA ILE A 75 -15.36 15.22 3.73
C ILE A 75 -14.28 15.50 4.77
N SER A 76 -13.01 15.21 4.43
CA SER A 76 -11.90 15.48 5.32
C SER A 76 -11.74 16.96 5.66
N HIS A 77 -11.80 17.79 4.64
CA HIS A 77 -11.72 19.23 4.83
C HIS A 77 -12.85 19.71 5.75
N ASP A 78 -14.07 19.23 5.51
CA ASP A 78 -15.25 19.64 6.25
C ASP A 78 -15.26 19.12 7.69
N LEU A 79 -14.66 17.94 7.95
CA LEU A 79 -14.49 17.41 9.31
C LEU A 79 -13.33 18.08 10.07
N ARG A 80 -12.28 18.54 9.39
CA ARG A 80 -11.16 19.22 10.05
C ARG A 80 -11.58 20.55 10.67
N THR A 81 -12.50 21.28 10.04
CA THR A 81 -13.00 22.56 10.53
C THR A 81 -13.66 22.45 11.91
N PRO A 82 -14.65 21.56 12.17
CA PRO A 82 -15.22 21.39 13.51
C PRO A 82 -14.20 20.84 14.53
N LEU A 83 -13.29 19.94 14.14
CA LEU A 83 -12.24 19.44 15.03
C LEU A 83 -11.33 20.58 15.51
N THR A 84 -10.91 21.46 14.59
CA THR A 84 -10.12 22.66 14.94
C THR A 84 -10.90 23.58 15.85
N ARG A 85 -12.21 23.79 15.62
CA ARG A 85 -13.06 24.59 16.48
C ARG A 85 -13.18 23.99 17.89
N MET A 86 -13.43 22.68 18.00
CA MET A 86 -13.45 21.99 19.29
C MET A 86 -12.12 22.13 20.03
N LYS A 87 -10.98 22.01 19.32
CA LYS A 87 -9.65 22.19 19.90
C LYS A 87 -9.43 23.61 20.42
N LEU A 88 -9.94 24.63 19.71
CA LEU A 88 -9.90 26.02 20.21
C LEU A 88 -10.78 26.22 21.44
N GLN A 89 -11.95 25.54 21.50
CA GLN A 89 -12.86 25.61 22.66
C GLN A 89 -12.27 24.97 23.92
N THR A 90 -11.43 23.92 23.79
CA THR A 90 -10.75 23.33 24.96
C THR A 90 -9.85 24.33 25.69
N ALA A 91 -9.32 25.35 24.99
CA ALA A 91 -8.50 26.40 25.60
C ALA A 91 -9.26 27.29 26.61
N PHE A 92 -10.60 27.32 26.55
CA PHE A 92 -11.45 28.10 27.47
C PHE A 92 -11.94 27.30 28.66
N ILE A 93 -11.64 25.99 28.72
CA ILE A 93 -12.00 25.12 29.83
C ILE A 93 -11.08 25.43 31.02
N LYS A 94 -11.66 25.80 32.17
CA LYS A 94 -10.89 26.12 33.40
C LYS A 94 -10.21 24.90 34.02
N ASP A 95 -10.86 23.73 33.92
CA ASP A 95 -10.30 22.46 34.37
C ASP A 95 -9.25 21.96 33.36
N LYS A 96 -7.99 22.09 33.74
CA LYS A 96 -6.85 21.71 32.90
C LYS A 96 -6.78 20.21 32.60
N GLU A 97 -7.22 19.36 33.55
CA GLU A 97 -7.19 17.91 33.36
C GLU A 97 -8.25 17.50 32.31
N LEU A 98 -9.44 18.04 32.42
CA LEU A 98 -10.53 17.84 31.45
C LEU A 98 -10.14 18.40 30.07
N ALA A 99 -9.56 19.60 30.02
CA ALA A 99 -9.09 20.22 28.78
C ALA A 99 -8.04 19.36 28.06
N ASN A 100 -7.09 18.80 28.80
CA ASN A 100 -6.06 17.92 28.23
C ASN A 100 -6.67 16.62 27.67
N LYS A 101 -7.54 15.94 28.41
CA LYS A 101 -8.24 14.72 27.95
C LYS A 101 -9.04 14.99 26.65
N MET A 102 -9.81 16.08 26.63
CA MET A 102 -10.57 16.44 25.43
C MET A 102 -9.66 16.78 24.24
N THR A 103 -8.50 17.41 24.49
CA THR A 103 -7.53 17.72 23.42
C THR A 103 -6.89 16.43 22.88
N GLU A 104 -6.61 15.45 23.74
CA GLU A 104 -6.12 14.13 23.33
C GLU A 104 -7.14 13.41 22.46
N ASP A 105 -8.42 13.37 22.87
CA ASP A 105 -9.50 12.76 22.10
C ASP A 105 -9.67 13.42 20.72
N ILE A 106 -9.61 14.75 20.64
CA ILE A 106 -9.70 15.49 19.38
C ILE A 106 -8.49 15.18 18.48
N ASN A 107 -7.29 15.12 19.03
CA ASN A 107 -6.08 14.74 18.28
C ASN A 107 -6.18 13.30 17.76
N GLU A 108 -6.76 12.39 18.54
CA GLU A 108 -7.00 11.02 18.13
C GLU A 108 -8.02 10.96 16.97
N MET A 109 -9.13 11.69 17.04
CA MET A 109 -10.08 11.81 15.93
C MET A 109 -9.45 12.36 14.66
N GLU A 110 -8.62 13.40 14.78
CA GLU A 110 -7.89 13.99 13.65
C GLU A 110 -6.92 12.99 13.01
N LYS A 111 -6.22 12.21 13.84
CA LYS A 111 -5.35 11.13 13.38
C LYS A 111 -6.13 10.01 12.67
N MET A 112 -7.26 9.56 13.25
CA MET A 112 -8.13 8.55 12.64
C MET A 112 -8.63 9.01 11.26
N LEU A 113 -9.07 10.27 11.15
CA LEU A 113 -9.54 10.85 9.90
C LEU A 113 -8.42 10.84 8.85
N ASN A 114 -7.23 11.28 9.20
CA ASN A 114 -6.10 11.31 8.29
C ASN A 114 -5.65 9.89 7.84
N GLU A 115 -5.63 8.90 8.75
CA GLU A 115 -5.33 7.51 8.42
C GLU A 115 -6.41 6.91 7.49
N TYR A 116 -7.70 7.20 7.73
CA TYR A 116 -8.79 6.75 6.87
C TYR A 116 -8.71 7.33 5.46
N LEU A 117 -8.42 8.62 5.36
CA LEU A 117 -8.23 9.28 4.08
C LEU A 117 -7.04 8.72 3.30
N GLN A 118 -5.94 8.49 3.99
CA GLN A 118 -4.80 7.83 3.38
C GLN A 118 -5.14 6.42 2.89
N PHE A 119 -5.97 5.68 3.62
CA PHE A 119 -6.43 4.36 3.19
C PHE A 119 -7.29 4.42 1.93
N THR A 120 -8.15 5.44 1.82
CA THR A 120 -9.11 5.59 0.73
C THR A 120 -8.59 6.38 -0.47
N SER A 121 -7.53 7.20 -0.28
CA SER A 121 -6.91 7.93 -1.38
C SER A 121 -6.29 6.95 -2.36
N SER A 122 -6.71 7.09 -3.62
CA SER A 122 -6.46 6.13 -4.68
C SER A 122 -4.98 5.88 -4.92
N THR A 123 -4.58 4.66 -4.74
CA THR A 123 -3.30 4.05 -5.09
C THR A 123 -3.05 4.01 -6.60
N PHE A 124 -4.07 4.36 -7.41
CA PHE A 124 -4.11 4.15 -8.86
C PHE A 124 -3.50 5.29 -9.70
N LEU A 125 -3.11 6.40 -9.08
CA LEU A 125 -2.66 7.60 -9.83
C LEU A 125 -1.15 7.81 -9.84
N GLU A 126 -0.39 6.97 -9.14
CA GLU A 126 1.06 7.09 -9.12
C GLU A 126 1.68 6.21 -10.21
N LYS A 127 2.56 6.80 -11.02
CA LYS A 127 3.29 6.09 -12.07
C LYS A 127 4.44 5.29 -11.49
N ASP A 128 4.72 4.15 -12.11
CA ASP A 128 5.93 3.40 -11.79
C ASP A 128 7.16 4.20 -12.22
N GLU A 129 8.14 4.29 -11.33
CA GLU A 129 9.45 4.88 -11.56
C GLU A 129 10.56 3.94 -11.09
N GLU A 130 11.73 4.06 -11.70
CA GLU A 130 12.92 3.37 -11.21
C GLU A 130 13.55 4.17 -10.07
N PHE A 131 13.77 3.52 -8.93
CA PHE A 131 14.40 4.15 -7.77
C PHE A 131 15.24 3.17 -6.96
N ASN A 132 16.17 3.71 -6.18
CA ASN A 132 17.00 2.95 -5.26
C ASN A 132 16.25 2.70 -3.94
N LEU A 133 15.81 1.46 -3.74
CA LEU A 133 15.10 1.05 -2.53
C LEU A 133 15.97 1.11 -1.27
N SER A 134 17.28 0.81 -1.42
CA SER A 134 18.21 0.88 -0.29
C SER A 134 18.32 2.31 0.24
N GLU A 135 18.43 3.29 -0.63
CA GLU A 135 18.45 4.72 -0.27
C GLU A 135 17.12 5.15 0.36
N LEU A 136 16.00 4.73 -0.23
CA LEU A 136 14.67 5.05 0.30
C LEU A 136 14.49 4.55 1.74
N ILE A 137 14.93 3.30 2.03
CA ILE A 137 14.84 2.76 3.39
C ILE A 137 15.75 3.53 4.35
N HIS A 138 16.96 3.88 3.93
CA HIS A 138 17.85 4.71 4.74
C HIS A 138 17.25 6.09 5.04
N GLU A 139 16.65 6.76 4.05
CA GLU A 139 15.95 8.03 4.24
C GLU A 139 14.80 7.93 5.25
N ILE A 140 14.04 6.82 5.18
CA ILE A 140 12.94 6.56 6.11
C ILE A 140 13.49 6.38 7.53
N ILE A 141 14.46 5.49 7.73
CA ILE A 141 15.04 5.20 9.04
C ILE A 141 15.65 6.45 9.67
N LYS A 142 16.31 7.29 8.88
CA LYS A 142 16.92 8.53 9.37
C LYS A 142 15.92 9.51 10.00
N LYS A 143 14.63 9.41 9.69
CA LYS A 143 13.59 10.24 10.31
C LYS A 143 13.25 9.85 11.75
N TYR A 144 13.60 8.62 12.11
CA TYR A 144 13.32 8.05 13.45
C TYR A 144 14.53 8.20 14.40
N ASN A 145 15.11 9.42 14.47
CA ASN A 145 16.40 9.74 15.13
C ASN A 145 16.54 9.32 16.59
N ASN A 146 15.44 8.99 17.31
CA ASN A 146 15.43 8.61 18.74
C ASN A 146 14.97 7.17 18.99
N THR A 147 14.91 6.33 17.95
CA THR A 147 14.44 4.95 18.09
C THR A 147 15.58 3.96 17.86
N ASN A 148 15.58 2.85 18.62
CA ASN A 148 16.55 1.77 18.47
C ASN A 148 16.28 0.95 17.20
N ILE A 149 16.49 1.54 16.02
CA ILE A 149 16.38 0.84 14.73
C ILE A 149 17.76 0.40 14.29
N THR A 150 17.93 -0.89 14.08
CA THR A 150 19.17 -1.48 13.54
C THR A 150 18.96 -1.83 12.07
N PRO A 151 19.57 -1.10 11.12
CA PRO A 151 19.46 -1.41 9.70
C PRO A 151 20.48 -2.46 9.26
N LYS A 152 20.06 -3.43 8.46
CA LYS A 152 20.91 -4.36 7.70
C LYS A 152 20.45 -4.34 6.25
N ILE A 153 20.94 -3.35 5.51
CA ILE A 153 20.43 -3.04 4.17
C ILE A 153 21.46 -3.40 3.13
N PHE A 154 21.10 -4.29 2.22
CA PHE A 154 21.94 -4.61 1.06
C PHE A 154 22.05 -3.38 0.15
N PRO A 155 23.27 -2.97 -0.27
CA PRO A 155 23.46 -1.74 -1.03
C PRO A 155 22.96 -1.83 -2.46
N LYS A 156 22.51 -0.68 -3.01
CA LYS A 156 22.20 -0.48 -4.44
C LYS A 156 21.17 -1.45 -5.03
N ILE A 157 20.05 -1.64 -4.33
CA ILE A 157 18.90 -2.37 -4.88
C ILE A 157 17.99 -1.37 -5.58
N ASN A 158 17.93 -1.42 -6.91
CA ASN A 158 17.00 -0.65 -7.72
C ASN A 158 15.75 -1.51 -8.01
N ILE A 159 14.60 -0.89 -7.96
CA ILE A 159 13.30 -1.48 -8.34
C ILE A 159 12.51 -0.50 -9.19
N SER A 160 11.60 -1.04 -10.01
CA SER A 160 10.56 -0.28 -10.68
C SER A 160 9.25 -0.42 -9.89
N GLY A 161 8.60 0.69 -9.58
CA GLY A 161 7.35 0.69 -8.84
C GLY A 161 6.94 2.09 -8.40
N ARG A 162 5.81 2.17 -7.69
CA ARG A 162 5.27 3.42 -7.15
C ARG A 162 5.98 3.79 -5.85
N LYS A 163 6.97 4.67 -5.96
CA LYS A 163 7.91 5.02 -4.88
C LYS A 163 7.23 5.51 -3.61
N ASN A 164 6.23 6.41 -3.75
CA ASN A 164 5.54 6.95 -2.56
C ASN A 164 4.67 5.90 -1.88
N LEU A 165 4.10 4.95 -2.63
CA LEU A 165 3.37 3.83 -2.06
C LEU A 165 4.29 2.88 -1.30
N ILE A 166 5.43 2.51 -1.88
CA ILE A 166 6.44 1.68 -1.18
C ILE A 166 6.95 2.41 0.08
N LYS A 167 7.22 3.72 -0.02
CA LYS A 167 7.60 4.54 1.14
C LYS A 167 6.53 4.50 2.23
N ARG A 168 5.26 4.62 1.86
CA ARG A 168 4.12 4.54 2.77
C ARG A 168 4.00 3.15 3.42
N CYS A 169 4.17 2.08 2.63
CA CYS A 169 4.19 0.71 3.15
C CYS A 169 5.25 0.55 4.24
N ILE A 170 6.48 0.95 3.94
CA ILE A 170 7.62 0.81 4.87
C ILE A 170 7.39 1.65 6.13
N ASN A 171 6.91 2.89 6.02
CA ASN A 171 6.56 3.72 7.16
C ASN A 171 5.50 3.04 8.06
N ASN A 172 4.40 2.53 7.49
CA ASN A 172 3.35 1.85 8.24
C ASN A 172 3.89 0.63 9.01
N LEU A 173 4.81 -0.12 8.41
CA LEU A 173 5.42 -1.29 9.05
C LEU A 173 6.40 -0.89 10.16
N ILE A 174 7.22 0.14 9.95
CA ILE A 174 8.15 0.67 10.95
C ILE A 174 7.38 1.32 12.10
N ASP A 175 6.37 2.15 11.83
CA ASP A 175 5.51 2.77 12.84
C ASP A 175 4.85 1.71 13.72
N ASN A 176 4.38 0.61 13.10
CA ASN A 176 3.82 -0.51 13.83
C ASN A 176 4.87 -1.19 14.73
N ALA A 177 6.07 -1.44 14.20
CA ALA A 177 7.16 -2.06 14.96
C ALA A 177 7.62 -1.21 16.17
N ILE A 178 7.76 0.11 15.98
CA ILE A 178 8.11 1.07 17.07
C ILE A 178 7.00 1.19 18.10
N LYS A 179 5.74 1.11 17.65
CA LYS A 179 4.59 1.20 18.53
C LYS A 179 4.53 0.06 19.55
N TYR A 180 4.85 -1.15 19.13
CA TYR A 180 4.72 -2.35 19.95
C TYR A 180 6.03 -2.86 20.52
N GLY A 181 7.18 -2.43 19.97
CA GLY A 181 8.51 -2.81 20.41
C GLY A 181 9.41 -1.61 20.70
N ASP A 182 10.43 -1.83 21.56
CA ASP A 182 11.45 -0.84 21.88
C ASP A 182 12.69 -0.97 20.97
N LYS A 183 12.84 -2.10 20.29
CA LYS A 183 13.94 -2.39 19.35
C LYS A 183 13.35 -2.89 18.06
N VAL A 184 13.83 -2.32 16.95
CA VAL A 184 13.40 -2.66 15.60
C VAL A 184 14.61 -3.02 14.76
N ASN A 185 14.53 -4.13 14.02
CA ASN A 185 15.53 -4.52 13.02
C ASN A 185 14.91 -4.44 11.64
N VAL A 186 15.56 -3.73 10.72
CA VAL A 186 15.13 -3.59 9.32
C VAL A 186 16.17 -4.21 8.41
N GLU A 187 15.79 -5.29 7.73
CA GLU A 187 16.66 -5.98 6.78
C GLU A 187 16.13 -5.82 5.35
N LEU A 188 17.03 -5.52 4.43
CA LEU A 188 16.79 -5.56 2.99
C LEU A 188 17.78 -6.53 2.37
N ASP A 189 17.26 -7.54 1.68
CA ASP A 189 18.05 -8.56 1.03
C ASP A 189 17.47 -8.94 -0.34
N ARG A 190 18.31 -9.48 -1.22
CA ARG A 190 17.92 -9.90 -2.56
C ARG A 190 18.31 -11.36 -2.80
N SER A 191 17.35 -12.15 -3.24
CA SER A 191 17.59 -13.48 -3.81
C SER A 191 17.53 -13.42 -5.35
N LYS A 192 17.85 -14.52 -6.05
CA LYS A 192 17.94 -14.56 -7.53
C LYS A 192 16.72 -13.96 -8.25
N ASN A 193 15.49 -14.17 -7.73
CA ASN A 193 14.24 -13.76 -8.38
C ASN A 193 13.27 -13.00 -7.45
N SER A 194 13.71 -12.58 -6.28
CA SER A 194 12.84 -11.92 -5.32
C SER A 194 13.61 -11.02 -4.37
N LEU A 195 12.96 -9.98 -3.93
CA LEU A 195 13.43 -9.03 -2.97
C LEU A 195 12.70 -9.23 -1.65
N PHE A 196 13.42 -9.13 -0.55
CA PHE A 196 12.86 -9.30 0.79
C PHE A 196 13.13 -8.07 1.64
N ILE A 197 12.07 -7.50 2.23
CA ILE A 197 12.20 -6.53 3.31
C ILE A 197 11.66 -7.21 4.56
N LYS A 198 12.46 -7.28 5.63
CA LYS A 198 12.03 -7.78 6.92
C LYS A 198 12.08 -6.67 7.94
N ILE A 199 11.00 -6.50 8.67
CA ILE A 199 10.90 -5.56 9.78
C ILE A 199 10.52 -6.38 11.00
N SER A 200 11.44 -6.45 11.96
CA SER A 200 11.32 -7.27 13.16
C SER A 200 11.35 -6.39 14.40
N ASP A 201 10.47 -6.64 15.35
CA ASP A 201 10.42 -5.96 16.64
C ASP A 201 10.62 -6.95 17.80
N ASN A 202 10.81 -6.41 19.00
CA ASN A 202 10.87 -7.13 20.27
C ASN A 202 9.60 -6.98 21.11
N GLY A 203 8.47 -6.63 20.49
CA GLY A 203 7.18 -6.47 21.14
C GLY A 203 6.54 -7.80 21.58
N PRO A 204 5.27 -7.80 21.95
CA PRO A 204 4.57 -9.01 22.42
C PRO A 204 4.32 -10.04 21.31
N GLY A 205 4.54 -9.67 20.04
CA GLY A 205 4.19 -10.50 18.89
C GLY A 205 2.68 -10.60 18.67
N ILE A 206 2.31 -11.45 17.71
CA ILE A 206 0.93 -11.73 17.34
C ILE A 206 0.72 -13.25 17.40
N PRO A 207 -0.38 -13.76 17.99
CA PRO A 207 -0.71 -15.19 17.91
C PRO A 207 -0.92 -15.62 16.45
N GLU A 208 -0.41 -16.79 16.07
CA GLU A 208 -0.50 -17.29 14.68
C GLU A 208 -1.93 -17.36 14.13
N LYS A 209 -2.90 -17.68 14.97
CA LYS A 209 -4.33 -17.68 14.63
C LYS A 209 -4.86 -16.32 14.18
N GLU A 210 -4.15 -15.23 14.49
CA GLU A 210 -4.54 -13.86 14.15
C GLU A 210 -3.81 -13.33 12.91
N TYR A 211 -2.84 -14.06 12.35
CA TYR A 211 -2.02 -13.60 11.22
C TYR A 211 -2.84 -13.19 9.98
N GLU A 212 -3.97 -13.84 9.73
CA GLU A 212 -4.86 -13.46 8.62
C GLU A 212 -5.78 -12.30 9.00
N ASN A 213 -6.21 -12.25 10.27
CA ASN A 213 -7.16 -11.24 10.73
C ASN A 213 -6.56 -9.84 10.82
N VAL A 214 -5.28 -9.73 11.18
CA VAL A 214 -4.60 -8.43 11.36
C VAL A 214 -4.41 -7.64 10.06
N PHE A 215 -4.60 -8.29 8.91
CA PHE A 215 -4.65 -7.59 7.62
C PHE A 215 -6.04 -7.04 7.27
N LYS A 216 -7.08 -7.36 8.04
CA LYS A 216 -8.41 -6.77 7.83
C LYS A 216 -8.40 -5.31 8.32
N PRO A 217 -8.97 -4.38 7.54
CA PRO A 217 -9.11 -3.00 7.98
C PRO A 217 -9.84 -2.90 9.33
N PHE A 218 -9.37 -1.99 10.19
CA PHE A 218 -9.92 -1.73 11.54
C PHE A 218 -9.80 -2.88 12.54
N TYR A 219 -9.10 -3.96 12.20
CA TYR A 219 -8.92 -5.08 13.11
C TYR A 219 -7.86 -4.79 14.17
N LYS A 220 -8.14 -5.10 15.42
CA LYS A 220 -7.23 -4.99 16.57
C LYS A 220 -7.35 -6.26 17.42
N ILE A 221 -6.22 -6.81 17.87
CA ILE A 221 -6.18 -8.07 18.64
C ILE A 221 -6.73 -7.92 20.06
N ASP A 222 -6.47 -6.79 20.72
CA ASP A 222 -6.87 -6.55 22.11
C ASP A 222 -7.65 -5.24 22.26
N LYS A 223 -8.88 -5.36 22.74
CA LYS A 223 -9.69 -4.22 23.19
C LYS A 223 -9.29 -3.72 24.57
N GLY A 224 -8.52 -4.50 25.36
CA GLY A 224 -8.24 -4.24 26.79
C GLY A 224 -6.91 -3.58 27.12
N ARG A 225 -5.90 -3.61 26.21
CA ARG A 225 -4.63 -2.90 26.36
C ARG A 225 -4.55 -1.60 25.56
N ALA A 226 -5.67 -1.19 25.00
CA ALA A 226 -5.76 -0.13 23.99
C ALA A 226 -5.79 1.29 24.58
N GLU A 227 -5.78 1.47 25.89
CA GLU A 227 -5.87 2.81 26.47
C GLU A 227 -4.59 3.66 26.31
N THR A 228 -3.47 3.06 25.90
CA THR A 228 -2.20 3.79 25.80
C THR A 228 -1.61 3.96 24.40
N LYS A 229 -2.12 3.25 23.36
CA LYS A 229 -1.51 3.35 22.01
C LYS A 229 -2.58 3.40 20.93
N SER A 230 -3.12 4.59 20.70
CA SER A 230 -4.10 4.87 19.65
C SER A 230 -3.58 4.48 18.27
N SER A 231 -4.25 3.54 17.61
CA SER A 231 -4.13 3.28 16.15
C SER A 231 -5.45 2.80 15.61
N VAL A 232 -5.76 3.19 14.40
CA VAL A 232 -7.04 2.87 13.73
C VAL A 232 -7.12 1.41 13.29
N GLY A 233 -6.00 0.70 13.22
CA GLY A 233 -5.95 -0.69 12.72
C GLY A 233 -5.91 -0.76 11.19
N LEU A 234 -5.35 0.25 10.52
CA LEU A 234 -5.25 0.34 9.06
C LEU A 234 -3.82 0.08 8.53
N GLY A 235 -2.78 0.19 9.36
CA GLY A 235 -1.39 0.14 8.90
C GLY A 235 -1.01 -1.14 8.16
N LEU A 236 -1.34 -2.31 8.72
CA LEU A 236 -1.03 -3.60 8.09
C LEU A 236 -1.88 -3.87 6.85
N SER A 237 -3.17 -3.48 6.84
CA SER A 237 -4.03 -3.61 5.66
C SER A 237 -3.52 -2.74 4.51
N ILE A 238 -3.15 -1.48 4.78
CA ILE A 238 -2.56 -0.57 3.79
C ILE A 238 -1.26 -1.16 3.22
N ALA A 239 -0.37 -1.65 4.08
CA ALA A 239 0.87 -2.27 3.65
C ALA A 239 0.62 -3.49 2.74
N SER A 240 -0.34 -4.35 3.12
CA SER A 240 -0.73 -5.51 2.32
C SER A 240 -1.27 -5.14 0.94
N ASP A 241 -2.16 -4.14 0.86
CA ASP A 241 -2.75 -3.70 -0.39
C ASP A 241 -1.70 -3.08 -1.33
N ILE A 242 -0.79 -2.28 -0.77
CA ILE A 242 0.32 -1.71 -1.53
C ILE A 242 1.22 -2.80 -2.12
N ILE A 243 1.63 -3.77 -1.32
CA ILE A 243 2.53 -4.83 -1.78
C ILE A 243 1.85 -5.74 -2.79
N ARG A 244 0.58 -6.09 -2.59
CA ARG A 244 -0.22 -6.86 -3.58
C ARG A 244 -0.35 -6.12 -4.90
N SER A 245 -0.54 -4.80 -4.86
CA SER A 245 -0.62 -3.99 -6.08
C SER A 245 0.71 -3.88 -6.85
N HIS A 246 1.84 -4.26 -6.22
CA HIS A 246 3.15 -4.43 -6.85
C HIS A 246 3.46 -5.89 -7.20
N GLY A 247 2.46 -6.80 -7.16
CA GLY A 247 2.65 -8.22 -7.44
C GLY A 247 3.38 -9.00 -6.34
N GLY A 248 3.58 -8.36 -5.18
CA GLY A 248 4.26 -8.94 -4.03
C GLY A 248 3.33 -9.60 -3.01
N ASN A 249 3.88 -10.02 -1.90
CA ASN A 249 3.14 -10.62 -0.78
C ASN A 249 3.75 -10.21 0.56
N ILE A 250 2.93 -10.23 1.63
CA ILE A 250 3.38 -10.02 3.02
C ILE A 250 3.08 -11.29 3.83
N LYS A 251 4.07 -11.72 4.63
CA LYS A 251 3.92 -12.79 5.61
C LYS A 251 4.32 -12.31 6.99
N LEU A 252 3.65 -12.83 8.00
CA LEU A 252 3.99 -12.61 9.41
C LEU A 252 4.67 -13.86 9.94
N GLU A 253 5.72 -13.65 10.71
CA GLU A 253 6.48 -14.70 11.39
C GLU A 253 6.84 -14.23 12.81
N ARG A 254 7.24 -15.14 13.67
CA ARG A 254 7.79 -14.76 14.97
C ARG A 254 9.18 -14.15 14.77
N SER A 255 9.43 -13.00 15.40
CA SER A 255 10.73 -12.33 15.36
C SER A 255 11.78 -13.15 16.14
N PHE A 256 13.05 -13.12 15.69
CA PHE A 256 14.19 -13.62 16.47
C PHE A 256 14.39 -12.86 17.77
N MET A 257 13.79 -11.68 17.93
CA MET A 257 13.75 -10.87 19.14
C MET A 257 12.50 -11.14 20.01
N ASN A 258 11.77 -12.22 19.76
CA ASN A 258 10.53 -12.66 20.41
C ASN A 258 9.26 -11.86 20.09
N GLY A 259 9.33 -10.79 19.30
CA GLY A 259 8.19 -10.00 18.83
C GLY A 259 7.62 -10.47 17.51
N LEU A 260 7.18 -9.53 16.67
CA LEU A 260 6.68 -9.77 15.33
C LEU A 260 7.76 -9.53 14.27
N CYS A 261 7.81 -10.39 13.26
CA CYS A 261 8.56 -10.19 12.03
C CYS A 261 7.59 -10.07 10.86
N VAL A 262 7.56 -8.91 10.22
CA VAL A 262 6.82 -8.68 8.98
C VAL A 262 7.77 -8.84 7.81
N LYS A 263 7.48 -9.81 6.94
CA LYS A 263 8.30 -10.16 5.79
C LYS A 263 7.58 -9.80 4.50
N VAL A 264 8.10 -8.84 3.81
CA VAL A 264 7.60 -8.35 2.52
C VAL A 264 8.39 -9.00 1.40
N PHE A 265 7.68 -9.51 0.41
CA PHE A 265 8.24 -10.08 -0.82
C PHE A 265 7.82 -9.21 -1.99
N LEU A 266 8.79 -8.78 -2.81
CA LEU A 266 8.54 -8.09 -4.07
C LEU A 266 9.17 -8.87 -5.22
N PRO A 267 8.49 -9.01 -6.38
CA PRO A 267 9.10 -9.53 -7.59
C PRO A 267 10.16 -8.54 -8.09
N VAL A 268 11.22 -9.06 -8.73
CA VAL A 268 12.32 -8.26 -9.33
C VAL A 268 12.28 -8.41 -10.83
#